data_dce62834dab910d3483758172c310c1a
#
_entry.id   dce62834dab910d3483758172c310c1a
#
_cell.length_a   1.000
_cell.length_b   1.000
_cell.length_c   1.000
_cell.angle_alpha   90.00
_cell.angle_beta   90.00
_cell.angle_gamma   90.00
#
_symmetry.space_group_name_H-M   'P 1'
#
loop_
_entity.id
_entity.type
_entity.pdbx_description
1 polymer ?
#
loop_
_entity_poly.entity_id
_entity_poly.type
_entity_poly.pdbx_seq_one_letter_code
_entity_poly.pdbx_strand_id
1 'polypeptide(L)'
;VVDILDRLAQEEPAINDMLLYVEQPFPYDLEANLIDVHAVSQRKPLFMDESCHDWELIRLGRELGWTGVALKTCKTQTGAILSYCWAKAHGMAIMVQDLTNPMLAQISHCQLASHVDTIMGFESNAMQFYPDASLPEAAIHPSVYQRREGVIDLSTLSATGMGYAIEKIN
;
A
#
# COMPACT_ATOMS: atom_id res chain seq x y z
N VAL A 1 -2.01 17.82 13.02
CA VAL A 1 -2.15 16.35 13.14
C VAL A 1 -2.12 15.95 14.60
N VAL A 2 -1.10 16.31 15.38
CA VAL A 2 -0.96 15.96 16.81
C VAL A 2 -2.21 16.34 17.60
N ASP A 3 -2.65 17.60 17.54
CA ASP A 3 -3.83 18.07 18.28
C ASP A 3 -5.12 17.29 17.92
N ILE A 4 -5.26 16.87 16.65
CA ILE A 4 -6.40 16.06 16.20
C ILE A 4 -6.36 14.68 16.85
N LEU A 5 -5.19 14.03 16.86
CA LEU A 5 -5.02 12.71 17.48
C LEU A 5 -5.22 12.76 19.00
N ASP A 6 -4.68 13.79 19.66
CA ASP A 6 -4.86 13.97 21.12
C ASP A 6 -6.31 14.23 21.48
N ARG A 7 -7.02 15.08 20.73
CA ARG A 7 -8.45 15.30 20.93
C ARG A 7 -9.26 14.04 20.64
N LEU A 8 -8.95 13.30 19.58
CA LEU A 8 -9.62 12.06 19.25
C LEU A 8 -9.47 11.02 20.36
N ALA A 9 -8.27 10.89 20.91
CA ALA A 9 -8.02 9.99 22.03
C ALA A 9 -8.76 10.39 23.31
N GLN A 10 -8.98 11.68 23.55
CA GLN A 10 -9.66 12.21 24.76
C GLN A 10 -11.17 12.25 24.61
N GLU A 11 -11.67 12.74 23.47
CA GLU A 11 -13.10 13.01 23.24
C GLU A 11 -13.82 11.78 22.67
N GLU A 12 -13.14 10.96 21.85
CA GLU A 12 -13.71 9.83 21.10
C GLU A 12 -12.80 8.59 21.16
N PRO A 13 -12.50 8.02 22.34
CA PRO A 13 -11.55 6.93 22.47
C PRO A 13 -11.89 5.69 21.63
N ALA A 14 -13.17 5.36 21.47
CA ALA A 14 -13.60 4.23 20.65
C ALA A 14 -13.25 4.42 19.17
N ILE A 15 -13.37 5.65 18.65
CA ILE A 15 -12.96 5.98 17.28
C ILE A 15 -11.44 5.96 17.17
N ASN A 16 -10.75 6.52 18.17
CA ASN A 16 -9.30 6.47 18.22
C ASN A 16 -8.77 5.02 18.18
N ASP A 17 -9.41 4.10 18.89
CA ASP A 17 -9.00 2.69 18.92
C ASP A 17 -9.22 1.98 17.57
N MET A 18 -10.19 2.43 16.79
CA MET A 18 -10.41 1.94 15.41
C MET A 18 -9.41 2.51 14.40
N LEU A 19 -8.75 3.63 14.71
CA LEU A 19 -7.76 4.24 13.83
C LEU A 19 -6.48 3.40 13.80
N LEU A 20 -6.24 2.72 12.70
CA LEU A 20 -5.13 1.79 12.55
C LEU A 20 -3.82 2.51 12.30
N TYR A 21 -3.82 3.53 11.43
CA TYR A 21 -2.65 4.37 11.09
C TYR A 21 -3.11 5.74 10.55
N VAL A 22 -2.17 6.64 10.39
CA VAL A 22 -2.32 7.91 9.68
C VAL A 22 -1.47 7.85 8.42
N GLU A 23 -2.02 8.24 7.27
CA GLU A 23 -1.34 8.17 5.98
C GLU A 23 -1.10 9.55 5.41
N GLN A 24 0.12 9.82 5.01
CA GLN A 24 0.63 10.99 4.28
C GLN A 24 -0.01 12.35 4.67
N PRO A 25 -0.07 12.73 5.95
CA PRO A 25 -0.70 14.00 6.37
C PRO A 25 0.19 15.24 6.15
N PHE A 26 1.38 15.05 5.59
CA PHE A 26 2.40 16.06 5.34
C PHE A 26 2.76 16.12 3.86
N PRO A 27 3.45 17.21 3.41
CA PRO A 27 3.94 17.28 2.04
C PRO A 27 4.77 16.05 1.65
N TYR A 28 4.58 15.57 0.42
CA TYR A 28 5.22 14.34 -0.05
C TYR A 28 6.67 14.51 -0.47
N ASP A 29 7.12 15.71 -0.80
CA ASP A 29 8.52 16.00 -1.10
C ASP A 29 9.31 16.11 0.22
N LEU A 30 9.86 14.99 0.67
CA LEU A 30 10.57 14.92 1.95
C LEU A 30 11.88 15.69 1.92
N GLU A 31 12.57 15.73 0.78
CA GLU A 31 13.86 16.43 0.67
C GLU A 31 13.68 17.95 0.79
N ALA A 32 12.59 18.47 0.24
CA ALA A 32 12.21 19.88 0.39
C ALA A 32 11.55 20.20 1.74
N ASN A 33 10.99 19.19 2.43
CA ASN A 33 10.23 19.34 3.66
C ASN A 33 10.71 18.36 4.74
N LEU A 34 11.86 18.64 5.32
CA LEU A 34 12.46 17.83 6.39
C LEU A 34 11.72 18.04 7.72
N ILE A 35 10.49 17.53 7.81
CA ILE A 35 9.62 17.69 8.99
C ILE A 35 9.85 16.51 9.94
N ASP A 36 10.23 16.79 11.18
CA ASP A 36 10.24 15.80 12.26
C ASP A 36 8.80 15.42 12.63
N VAL A 37 8.45 14.16 12.40
CA VAL A 37 7.09 13.64 12.61
C VAL A 37 6.99 12.64 13.77
N HIS A 38 8.04 12.47 14.57
CA HIS A 38 8.04 11.55 15.72
C HIS A 38 6.89 11.79 16.69
N ALA A 39 6.49 13.05 16.90
CA ALA A 39 5.36 13.38 17.77
C ALA A 39 4.02 12.77 17.27
N VAL A 40 3.86 12.59 15.96
CA VAL A 40 2.68 11.95 15.36
C VAL A 40 2.78 10.43 15.50
N SER A 41 3.92 9.85 15.11
CA SER A 41 4.12 8.40 15.10
C SER A 41 4.15 7.77 16.50
N GLN A 42 4.41 8.55 17.56
CA GLN A 42 4.24 8.13 18.96
C GLN A 42 2.78 7.92 19.36
N ARG A 43 1.82 8.46 18.60
CA ARG A 43 0.39 8.35 18.86
C ARG A 43 -0.27 7.27 18.04
N LYS A 44 0.04 7.24 16.74
CA LYS A 44 -0.47 6.24 15.79
C LYS A 44 0.63 5.92 14.76
N PRO A 45 0.67 4.71 14.23
CA PRO A 45 1.55 4.40 13.10
C PRO A 45 1.37 5.43 11.99
N LEU A 46 2.47 5.92 11.42
CA LEU A 46 2.47 6.96 10.41
C LEU A 46 3.07 6.43 9.11
N PHE A 47 2.26 6.39 8.06
CA PHE A 47 2.59 5.78 6.79
C PHE A 47 2.95 6.81 5.72
N MET A 48 4.05 6.53 5.04
CA MET A 48 4.45 7.19 3.79
C MET A 48 3.65 6.59 2.64
N ASP A 49 3.03 7.44 1.81
CA ASP A 49 2.39 7.04 0.56
C ASP A 49 3.04 7.72 -0.64
N GLU A 50 2.66 8.94 -0.96
CA GLU A 50 3.22 9.68 -2.10
C GLU A 50 4.71 9.95 -1.93
N SER A 51 5.18 10.10 -0.70
CA SER A 51 6.61 10.28 -0.41
C SER A 51 7.45 9.01 -0.54
N CYS A 52 6.82 7.84 -0.64
CA CYS A 52 7.48 6.53 -0.70
C CYS A 52 7.81 6.15 -2.15
N HIS A 53 8.69 6.89 -2.84
CA HIS A 53 9.08 6.60 -4.23
C HIS A 53 10.08 5.45 -4.35
N ASP A 54 11.05 5.39 -3.43
CA ASP A 54 12.12 4.42 -3.42
C ASP A 54 12.62 4.16 -1.99
N TRP A 55 13.56 3.23 -1.85
CA TRP A 55 14.06 2.85 -0.54
C TRP A 55 14.95 3.95 0.10
N GLU A 56 15.58 4.83 -0.66
CA GLU A 56 16.35 5.96 -0.15
C GLU A 56 15.43 6.96 0.57
N LEU A 57 14.30 7.29 -0.04
CA LEU A 57 13.29 8.16 0.58
C LEU A 57 12.62 7.49 1.79
N ILE A 58 12.44 6.17 1.77
CA ILE A 58 11.95 5.44 2.94
C ILE A 58 12.96 5.54 4.10
N ARG A 59 14.25 5.45 3.81
CA ARG A 59 15.30 5.66 4.82
C ARG A 59 15.23 7.06 5.42
N LEU A 60 15.14 8.09 4.59
CA LEU A 60 14.97 9.47 5.03
C LEU A 60 13.70 9.64 5.87
N GLY A 61 12.58 9.10 5.40
CA GLY A 61 11.31 9.14 6.14
C GLY A 61 11.44 8.50 7.52
N ARG A 62 12.09 7.35 7.63
CA ARG A 62 12.34 6.70 8.92
C ARG A 62 13.17 7.58 9.86
N GLU A 63 14.20 8.24 9.34
CA GLU A 63 15.01 9.19 10.12
C GLU A 63 14.19 10.39 10.63
N LEU A 64 13.17 10.81 9.88
CA LEU A 64 12.23 11.87 10.24
C LEU A 64 11.10 11.39 11.18
N GLY A 65 10.95 10.08 11.42
CA GLY A 65 9.96 9.53 12.35
C GLY A 65 8.78 8.80 11.71
N TRP A 66 8.78 8.57 10.40
CA TRP A 66 7.78 7.73 9.76
C TRP A 66 7.96 6.25 10.15
N THR A 67 6.88 5.52 10.35
CA THR A 67 6.89 4.15 10.90
C THR A 67 6.30 3.09 9.98
N GLY A 68 5.77 3.49 8.84
CA GLY A 68 5.20 2.57 7.86
C GLY A 68 5.32 3.09 6.43
N VAL A 69 5.11 2.20 5.47
CA VAL A 69 5.20 2.49 4.04
C VAL A 69 4.07 1.83 3.25
N ALA A 70 3.52 2.55 2.27
CA ALA A 70 2.55 2.06 1.30
C ALA A 70 3.28 1.68 0.00
N LEU A 71 3.51 0.40 -0.22
CA LEU A 71 4.24 -0.11 -1.38
C LEU A 71 3.32 -0.23 -2.60
N LYS A 72 3.84 0.14 -3.77
CA LYS A 72 3.13 0.10 -5.05
C LYS A 72 4.07 -0.40 -6.15
N THR A 73 3.71 -1.52 -6.79
CA THR A 73 4.53 -2.12 -7.87
C THR A 73 4.54 -1.30 -9.15
N CYS A 74 3.57 -0.39 -9.34
CA CYS A 74 3.50 0.48 -10.50
C CYS A 74 4.64 1.50 -10.59
N LYS A 75 5.28 1.84 -9.47
CA LYS A 75 6.48 2.70 -9.46
C LYS A 75 7.71 1.97 -10.04
N THR A 76 7.98 0.77 -9.66
CA THR A 76 8.73 -0.32 -10.31
C THR A 76 8.61 -1.57 -9.42
N GLN A 77 8.58 -2.76 -10.02
CA GLN A 77 8.53 -4.00 -9.23
C GLN A 77 9.81 -4.21 -8.40
N THR A 78 10.97 -4.01 -9.02
CA THR A 78 12.27 -4.10 -8.31
C THR A 78 12.34 -3.09 -7.17
N GLY A 79 11.93 -1.85 -7.41
CA GLY A 79 11.89 -0.80 -6.38
C GLY A 79 10.96 -1.17 -5.21
N ALA A 80 9.78 -1.72 -5.49
CA ALA A 80 8.86 -2.18 -4.45
C ALA A 80 9.46 -3.30 -3.59
N ILE A 81 10.17 -4.26 -4.21
CA ILE A 81 10.84 -5.35 -3.48
C ILE A 81 12.01 -4.81 -2.63
N LEU A 82 12.85 -3.93 -3.17
CA LEU A 82 13.94 -3.31 -2.42
C LEU A 82 13.40 -2.48 -1.24
N SER A 83 12.37 -1.69 -1.48
CA SER A 83 11.67 -0.92 -0.45
C SER A 83 11.08 -1.81 0.65
N TYR A 84 10.44 -2.91 0.27
CA TYR A 84 9.96 -3.91 1.22
C TYR A 84 11.10 -4.48 2.07
N CYS A 85 12.17 -4.97 1.42
CA CYS A 85 13.30 -5.57 2.13
C CYS A 85 13.92 -4.57 3.12
N TRP A 86 14.10 -3.33 2.69
CA TRP A 86 14.68 -2.30 3.55
C TRP A 86 13.76 -1.95 4.72
N ALA A 87 12.48 -1.67 4.44
CA ALA A 87 11.50 -1.33 5.47
C ALA A 87 11.33 -2.46 6.50
N LYS A 88 11.22 -3.71 6.04
CA LYS A 88 11.12 -4.89 6.90
C LYS A 88 12.34 -5.06 7.79
N ALA A 89 13.55 -4.91 7.23
CA ALA A 89 14.81 -5.00 7.98
C ALA A 89 14.93 -3.93 9.09
N HIS A 90 14.22 -2.80 8.93
CA HIS A 90 14.24 -1.69 9.89
C HIS A 90 12.98 -1.56 10.75
N GLY A 91 12.13 -2.60 10.76
CA GLY A 91 10.94 -2.68 11.63
C GLY A 91 9.81 -1.73 11.26
N MET A 92 9.74 -1.27 10.02
CA MET A 92 8.62 -0.46 9.54
C MET A 92 7.42 -1.34 9.19
N ALA A 93 6.23 -0.83 9.43
CA ALA A 93 4.98 -1.49 9.03
C ALA A 93 4.76 -1.36 7.51
N ILE A 94 4.11 -2.36 6.91
CA ILE A 94 3.93 -2.46 5.46
C ILE A 94 2.45 -2.39 5.11
N MET A 95 2.13 -1.62 4.09
CA MET A 95 0.90 -1.65 3.33
C MET A 95 1.22 -1.93 1.86
N VAL A 96 0.30 -2.57 1.14
CA VAL A 96 0.33 -2.64 -0.32
C VAL A 96 -0.94 -2.02 -0.87
N GLN A 97 -0.78 -1.15 -1.87
CA GLN A 97 -1.87 -0.40 -2.49
C GLN A 97 -1.76 -0.48 -4.02
N ASP A 98 -2.88 -0.37 -4.74
CA ASP A 98 -2.91 -0.47 -6.20
C ASP A 98 -2.69 0.86 -6.93
N LEU A 99 -2.64 1.99 -6.20
CA LEU A 99 -2.59 3.35 -6.77
C LEU A 99 -3.69 3.57 -7.84
N THR A 100 -4.83 2.90 -7.70
CA THR A 100 -5.94 2.97 -8.67
C THR A 100 -5.53 2.52 -10.09
N ASN A 101 -4.56 1.62 -10.20
CA ASN A 101 -4.10 1.06 -11.47
C ASN A 101 -4.86 -0.24 -11.79
N PRO A 102 -5.72 -0.25 -12.84
CA PRO A 102 -6.44 -1.42 -13.29
C PRO A 102 -5.60 -2.37 -14.16
N MET A 103 -6.24 -3.34 -14.78
CA MET A 103 -5.68 -4.24 -15.78
C MET A 103 -4.54 -5.09 -15.20
N LEU A 104 -3.47 -5.32 -15.94
CA LEU A 104 -2.33 -6.14 -15.52
C LEU A 104 -1.61 -5.60 -14.27
N ALA A 105 -1.68 -4.30 -14.01
CA ALA A 105 -1.07 -3.71 -12.81
C ALA A 105 -1.68 -4.25 -11.52
N GLN A 106 -2.98 -4.54 -11.51
CA GLN A 106 -3.68 -5.15 -10.37
C GLN A 106 -3.05 -6.49 -9.97
N ILE A 107 -2.69 -7.32 -10.94
CA ILE A 107 -2.06 -8.63 -10.69
C ILE A 107 -0.72 -8.47 -9.97
N SER A 108 0.12 -7.54 -10.41
CA SER A 108 1.42 -7.28 -9.78
C SER A 108 1.28 -6.83 -8.32
N HIS A 109 0.31 -5.96 -8.02
CA HIS A 109 0.03 -5.52 -6.66
C HIS A 109 -0.50 -6.67 -5.79
N CYS A 110 -1.44 -7.47 -6.31
CA CYS A 110 -1.95 -8.65 -5.60
C CYS A 110 -0.85 -9.68 -5.31
N GLN A 111 0.05 -9.91 -6.27
CA GLN A 111 1.19 -10.81 -6.08
C GLN A 111 2.12 -10.30 -4.97
N LEU A 112 2.47 -9.01 -4.97
CA LEU A 112 3.28 -8.46 -3.88
C LEU A 112 2.55 -8.61 -2.55
N ALA A 113 1.28 -8.22 -2.47
CA ALA A 113 0.50 -8.26 -1.24
C ALA A 113 0.37 -9.67 -0.64
N SER A 114 0.32 -10.72 -1.50
CA SER A 114 0.22 -12.11 -1.06
C SER A 114 1.53 -12.68 -0.50
N HIS A 115 2.67 -12.00 -0.70
CA HIS A 115 3.99 -12.46 -0.27
C HIS A 115 4.62 -11.61 0.84
N VAL A 116 3.94 -10.54 1.27
CA VAL A 116 4.45 -9.64 2.31
C VAL A 116 3.45 -9.54 3.47
N ASP A 117 3.97 -9.35 4.69
CA ASP A 117 3.13 -9.14 5.87
C ASP A 117 2.63 -7.68 5.88
N THR A 118 1.36 -7.47 5.58
CA THR A 118 0.74 -6.14 5.61
C THR A 118 -0.02 -5.89 6.91
N ILE A 119 -0.16 -4.62 7.29
CA ILE A 119 -0.87 -4.24 8.53
C ILE A 119 -2.39 -4.51 8.46
N MET A 120 -2.98 -4.50 7.25
CA MET A 120 -4.42 -4.69 7.06
C MET A 120 -4.82 -5.35 5.73
N GLY A 121 -3.92 -6.09 5.08
CA GLY A 121 -4.18 -6.70 3.79
C GLY A 121 -3.77 -5.82 2.61
N PHE A 122 -4.60 -5.74 1.58
CA PHE A 122 -4.33 -5.02 0.33
C PHE A 122 -5.40 -3.97 0.06
N GLU A 123 -5.00 -2.73 -0.13
CA GLU A 123 -5.90 -1.66 -0.54
C GLU A 123 -6.03 -1.65 -2.06
N SER A 124 -7.24 -1.92 -2.54
CA SER A 124 -7.54 -2.02 -3.97
C SER A 124 -8.71 -1.11 -4.34
N ASN A 125 -8.45 -0.08 -5.12
CA ASN A 125 -9.38 0.95 -5.56
C ASN A 125 -9.69 0.89 -7.05
N ALA A 126 -8.82 0.28 -7.86
CA ALA A 126 -8.89 0.32 -9.32
C ALA A 126 -10.25 -0.13 -9.88
N MET A 127 -10.79 -1.24 -9.37
CA MET A 127 -12.10 -1.76 -9.83
C MET A 127 -13.29 -0.90 -9.37
N GLN A 128 -13.12 -0.05 -8.36
CA GLN A 128 -14.14 0.89 -7.91
C GLN A 128 -14.23 2.10 -8.83
N PHE A 129 -13.09 2.65 -9.24
CA PHE A 129 -13.02 3.87 -10.05
C PHE A 129 -13.08 3.58 -11.56
N TYR A 130 -12.60 2.40 -11.97
CA TYR A 130 -12.54 1.97 -13.37
C TYR A 130 -13.15 0.57 -13.55
N PRO A 131 -14.47 0.40 -13.31
CA PRO A 131 -15.09 -0.92 -13.24
C PRO A 131 -14.97 -1.73 -14.55
N ASP A 132 -14.93 -1.05 -15.69
CA ASP A 132 -14.89 -1.70 -17.01
C ASP A 132 -13.46 -1.82 -17.58
N ALA A 133 -12.46 -1.19 -16.98
CA ALA A 133 -11.11 -1.15 -17.55
C ALA A 133 -10.43 -2.53 -17.56
N SER A 134 -10.79 -3.41 -16.65
CA SER A 134 -10.18 -4.74 -16.49
C SER A 134 -11.05 -5.89 -17.04
N LEU A 135 -12.04 -5.61 -17.88
CA LEU A 135 -12.92 -6.66 -18.43
C LEU A 135 -12.18 -7.76 -19.22
N PRO A 136 -11.18 -7.44 -20.08
CA PRO A 136 -10.40 -8.46 -20.77
C PRO A 136 -9.62 -9.37 -19.80
N GLU A 137 -8.96 -8.80 -18.80
CA GLU A 137 -8.21 -9.54 -17.78
C GLU A 137 -9.16 -10.35 -16.88
N ALA A 138 -10.29 -9.78 -16.51
CA ALA A 138 -11.31 -10.44 -15.69
C ALA A 138 -11.93 -11.66 -16.39
N ALA A 139 -12.01 -11.66 -17.72
CA ALA A 139 -12.49 -12.82 -18.49
C ALA A 139 -11.55 -14.02 -18.36
N ILE A 140 -10.25 -13.78 -18.19
CA ILE A 140 -9.21 -14.82 -18.09
C ILE A 140 -8.88 -15.13 -16.61
N HIS A 141 -8.86 -14.12 -15.74
CA HIS A 141 -8.52 -14.23 -14.33
C HIS A 141 -9.64 -13.71 -13.42
N PRO A 142 -10.86 -14.28 -13.48
CA PRO A 142 -12.04 -13.74 -12.77
C PRO A 142 -11.83 -13.66 -11.25
N SER A 143 -11.06 -14.56 -10.65
CA SER A 143 -10.85 -14.58 -9.21
C SER A 143 -10.09 -13.35 -8.70
N VAL A 144 -9.22 -12.77 -9.53
CA VAL A 144 -8.41 -11.58 -9.17
C VAL A 144 -9.28 -10.31 -9.20
N TYR A 145 -10.23 -10.21 -10.13
CA TYR A 145 -11.03 -9.01 -10.35
C TYR A 145 -12.41 -9.05 -9.69
N GLN A 146 -12.76 -10.15 -9.04
CA GLN A 146 -14.00 -10.31 -8.28
C GLN A 146 -13.71 -10.51 -6.80
N ARG A 147 -13.87 -9.45 -6.02
CA ARG A 147 -13.78 -9.54 -4.55
C ARG A 147 -15.03 -10.21 -4.00
N ARG A 148 -14.85 -11.21 -3.14
CA ARG A 148 -15.91 -11.88 -2.39
C ARG A 148 -15.54 -11.87 -0.93
N GLU A 149 -16.43 -11.38 -0.09
CA GLU A 149 -16.23 -11.33 1.36
C GLU A 149 -14.92 -10.63 1.78
N GLY A 150 -14.53 -9.58 1.03
CA GLY A 150 -13.28 -8.84 1.28
C GLY A 150 -12.00 -9.54 0.81
N VAL A 151 -12.12 -10.66 0.09
CA VAL A 151 -10.97 -11.46 -0.38
C VAL A 151 -10.81 -11.35 -1.89
N ILE A 152 -9.55 -11.23 -2.33
CA ILE A 152 -9.12 -11.42 -3.72
C ILE A 152 -8.44 -12.79 -3.80
N ASP A 153 -8.93 -13.66 -4.67
CA ASP A 153 -8.39 -15.02 -4.86
C ASP A 153 -7.43 -15.04 -6.06
N LEU A 154 -6.21 -15.52 -5.85
CA LEU A 154 -5.17 -15.61 -6.87
C LEU A 154 -5.10 -16.98 -7.56
N SER A 155 -6.03 -17.88 -7.31
CA SER A 155 -6.02 -19.27 -7.79
C SER A 155 -6.00 -19.44 -9.31
N THR A 156 -6.45 -18.44 -10.08
CA THR A 156 -6.40 -18.47 -11.55
C THR A 156 -5.07 -18.01 -12.13
N LEU A 157 -4.14 -17.51 -11.30
CA LEU A 157 -2.79 -17.15 -11.73
C LEU A 157 -1.90 -18.39 -11.77
N SER A 158 -0.99 -18.45 -12.75
CA SER A 158 0.00 -19.53 -12.83
C SER A 158 1.17 -19.30 -11.88
N ALA A 159 1.95 -20.35 -11.61
CA ALA A 159 3.17 -20.24 -10.80
C ALA A 159 4.36 -19.65 -11.57
N THR A 160 4.20 -19.30 -12.85
CA THR A 160 5.29 -18.83 -13.71
C THR A 160 5.21 -17.33 -13.95
N GLY A 161 6.31 -16.60 -13.77
CA GLY A 161 6.39 -15.15 -13.95
C GLY A 161 5.44 -14.41 -13.02
N MET A 162 4.66 -13.47 -13.58
CA MET A 162 3.61 -12.75 -12.84
C MET A 162 2.30 -13.53 -12.75
N GLY A 163 2.23 -14.68 -13.37
CA GLY A 163 1.07 -15.57 -13.28
C GLY A 163 -0.07 -15.30 -14.28
N TYR A 164 -0.05 -14.20 -15.02
CA TYR A 164 -1.12 -13.90 -15.98
C TYR A 164 -0.87 -14.57 -17.35
N ALA A 165 -1.94 -14.95 -18.01
CA ALA A 165 -1.93 -15.56 -19.35
C ALA A 165 -2.16 -14.46 -20.42
N ILE A 166 -1.11 -13.63 -20.65
CA ILE A 166 -1.21 -12.44 -21.50
C ILE A 166 -1.64 -12.76 -22.95
N GLU A 167 -1.23 -13.93 -23.45
CA GLU A 167 -1.60 -14.40 -24.79
C GLU A 167 -3.09 -14.66 -24.98
N LYS A 168 -3.86 -14.72 -23.89
CA LYS A 168 -5.32 -14.94 -23.87
C LYS A 168 -6.11 -13.67 -23.63
N ILE A 169 -5.45 -12.60 -23.21
CA ILE A 169 -6.08 -11.30 -22.92
C ILE A 169 -6.16 -10.52 -24.24
N ASN A 170 -7.38 -10.28 -24.74
CA ASN A 170 -7.67 -9.60 -26.02
C ASN A 170 -8.33 -8.24 -25.81
#